data_112d749f8ad611549aa12c89fb1b4b65
#
_entry.id   112d749f8ad611549aa12c89fb1b4b65
#
_cell.length_a   1.000
_cell.length_b   1.000
_cell.length_c   1.000
_cell.angle_alpha   90.00
_cell.angle_beta   90.00
_cell.angle_gamma   90.00
#
_symmetry.space_group_name_H-M   'P 1'
#
loop_
_entity.id
_entity.type
_entity.pdbx_description
1 polymer ?
#
loop_
_entity_poly.entity_id
_entity_poly.type
_entity_poly.pdbx_seq_one_letter_code
_entity_poly.pdbx_strand_id
1 'polypeptide(L)'
;PRLVAEQSQRRAQPCPRALMSPALASIAATTLRYRLYGLDIDSDIDLGQIPAGQEAVLDPVRIVRTRIPLPAIDRGEPLVSIHSGSDQVFVWSMVGAFRVASDTCIEVDPNPGVSDSLVALPLLGTVFAALLQRRGLTVFHASAVDIAGRAVVLLGHKGAGKSTAAGALVAAGHTLIADDVVALEFRDNGAPLVLP
;
A
#
# COMPACT_ATOMS: atom_id res chain seq x y z
N PRO A 1 -4.80 5.79 -28.13
CA PRO A 1 -4.78 4.34 -28.29
C PRO A 1 -3.37 3.72 -28.24
N ARG A 2 -2.28 4.49 -28.49
CA ARG A 2 -0.90 3.93 -28.46
C ARG A 2 -0.25 3.89 -27.08
N LEU A 3 -0.68 4.69 -26.11
CA LEU A 3 -0.10 4.74 -24.75
C LEU A 3 -0.49 3.55 -23.87
N VAL A 4 -1.62 2.90 -24.13
CA VAL A 4 -2.09 1.74 -23.33
C VAL A 4 -1.37 0.44 -23.71
N ALA A 5 -0.88 0.33 -24.96
CA ALA A 5 -0.21 -0.89 -25.43
C ALA A 5 1.24 -1.06 -24.92
N GLU A 6 1.91 0.02 -24.51
CA GLU A 6 3.29 -0.05 -24.02
C GLU A 6 3.39 -0.44 -22.53
N GLN A 7 2.32 -0.31 -21.77
CA GLN A 7 2.31 -0.70 -20.34
C GLN A 7 2.22 -2.21 -20.14
N SER A 8 1.71 -2.97 -21.11
CA SER A 8 1.47 -4.41 -21.01
C SER A 8 2.74 -5.28 -21.18
N GLN A 9 3.90 -4.73 -21.48
CA GLN A 9 5.14 -5.49 -21.69
C GLN A 9 6.18 -5.35 -20.59
N ARG A 10 5.89 -4.65 -19.50
CA ARG A 10 6.78 -4.64 -18.34
C ARG A 10 6.60 -5.96 -17.59
N ARG A 11 7.38 -6.99 -17.97
CA ARG A 11 7.48 -8.24 -17.21
C ARG A 11 7.77 -7.89 -15.76
N ALA A 12 6.85 -8.27 -14.87
CA ALA A 12 7.03 -8.20 -13.43
C ALA A 12 8.38 -8.85 -13.08
N GLN A 13 9.34 -8.07 -12.62
CA GLN A 13 10.53 -8.66 -12.02
C GLN A 13 10.06 -9.42 -10.78
N PRO A 14 10.42 -10.70 -10.64
CA PRO A 14 10.02 -11.45 -9.46
C PRO A 14 10.57 -10.74 -8.22
N CYS A 15 9.75 -10.64 -7.19
CA CYS A 15 10.16 -10.15 -5.88
C CYS A 15 11.46 -10.87 -5.47
N PRO A 16 12.55 -10.18 -5.10
CA PRO A 16 13.76 -10.84 -4.69
C PRO A 16 13.43 -11.85 -3.62
N ARG A 17 13.69 -13.11 -3.89
CA ARG A 17 13.62 -14.15 -2.87
C ARG A 17 14.61 -13.68 -1.82
N ALA A 18 14.14 -13.46 -0.58
CA ALA A 18 14.99 -13.02 0.52
C ALA A 18 16.33 -13.77 0.43
N LEU A 19 17.41 -13.06 0.10
CA LEU A 19 18.78 -13.58 0.24
C LEU A 19 19.01 -13.63 1.75
N MET A 20 18.43 -14.65 2.37
CA MET A 20 18.63 -14.95 3.77
C MET A 20 20.11 -15.31 3.93
N SER A 21 20.84 -14.41 4.58
CA SER A 21 22.12 -14.81 5.20
C SER A 21 21.84 -16.07 6.03
N PRO A 22 22.66 -17.14 5.91
CA PRO A 22 22.40 -18.41 6.61
C PRO A 22 22.26 -18.29 8.14
N ALA A 23 22.68 -17.18 8.73
CA ALA A 23 22.54 -16.89 10.16
C ALA A 23 21.11 -16.45 10.58
N LEU A 24 20.21 -16.07 9.66
CA LEU A 24 18.83 -15.68 9.91
C LEU A 24 17.79 -16.73 9.45
N ALA A 25 18.26 -17.86 8.92
CA ALA A 25 17.40 -18.94 8.40
C ALA A 25 16.67 -19.75 9.48
N SER A 26 16.83 -19.43 10.75
CA SER A 26 16.29 -20.24 11.87
C SER A 26 14.91 -19.84 12.37
N ILE A 27 14.31 -18.77 11.86
CA ILE A 27 12.91 -18.45 12.14
C ILE A 27 12.20 -18.50 10.78
N ALA A 28 11.46 -19.58 10.54
CA ALA A 28 10.51 -19.64 9.43
C ALA A 28 9.52 -18.48 9.66
N ALA A 29 9.73 -17.37 8.98
CA ALA A 29 8.84 -16.23 9.05
C ALA A 29 7.48 -16.73 8.53
N THR A 30 6.49 -16.78 9.44
CA THR A 30 5.12 -17.13 9.08
C THR A 30 4.63 -16.06 8.12
N THR A 31 4.43 -16.41 6.86
CA THR A 31 3.82 -15.49 5.89
C THR A 31 2.39 -15.22 6.31
N LEU A 32 2.07 -13.97 6.59
CA LEU A 32 0.74 -13.51 6.94
C LEU A 32 -0.02 -13.14 5.66
N ARG A 33 -1.32 -13.40 5.66
CA ARG A 33 -2.16 -13.14 4.48
C ARG A 33 -3.22 -12.10 4.81
N TYR A 34 -3.34 -11.13 3.91
CA TYR A 34 -4.30 -10.05 4.02
C TYR A 34 -5.00 -9.84 2.68
N ARG A 35 -6.11 -9.13 2.71
CA ARG A 35 -6.82 -8.68 1.51
C ARG A 35 -7.20 -7.22 1.67
N LEU A 36 -6.72 -6.38 0.75
CA LEU A 36 -6.86 -4.93 0.83
C LEU A 36 -6.75 -4.33 -0.58
N TYR A 37 -7.54 -3.33 -0.88
CA TYR A 37 -7.56 -2.65 -2.20
C TYR A 37 -7.76 -3.61 -3.39
N GLY A 38 -8.55 -4.66 -3.22
CA GLY A 38 -8.74 -5.69 -4.24
C GLY A 38 -7.50 -6.55 -4.51
N LEU A 39 -6.53 -6.60 -3.59
CA LEU A 39 -5.28 -7.35 -3.68
C LEU A 39 -5.24 -8.45 -2.62
N ASP A 40 -4.79 -9.65 -3.00
CA ASP A 40 -4.25 -10.61 -2.05
C ASP A 40 -2.81 -10.21 -1.69
N ILE A 41 -2.51 -10.19 -0.41
CA ILE A 41 -1.23 -9.72 0.12
C ILE A 41 -0.60 -10.83 0.97
N ASP A 42 0.59 -11.27 0.57
CA ASP A 42 1.46 -12.12 1.36
C ASP A 42 2.54 -11.26 2.03
N SER A 43 2.60 -11.22 3.36
CA SER A 43 3.44 -10.29 4.10
C SER A 43 4.32 -10.96 5.15
N ASP A 44 5.58 -10.51 5.24
CA ASP A 44 6.50 -10.80 6.35
C ASP A 44 6.32 -9.81 7.52
N ILE A 45 5.46 -8.79 7.35
CA ILE A 45 5.14 -7.76 8.34
C ILE A 45 3.71 -8.00 8.81
N ASP A 46 3.48 -7.93 10.11
CA ASP A 46 2.12 -7.94 10.66
C ASP A 46 1.46 -6.57 10.42
N LEU A 47 0.43 -6.58 9.57
CA LEU A 47 -0.35 -5.39 9.22
C LEU A 47 -1.49 -5.11 10.22
N GLY A 48 -1.62 -5.94 11.26
CA GLY A 48 -2.67 -5.84 12.26
C GLY A 48 -4.00 -6.43 11.79
N GLN A 49 -5.08 -6.03 12.44
CA GLN A 49 -6.42 -6.51 12.13
C GLN A 49 -6.99 -5.72 10.93
N ILE A 50 -6.88 -6.29 9.74
CA ILE A 50 -7.53 -5.78 8.54
C ILE A 50 -8.83 -6.58 8.36
N PRO A 51 -9.99 -5.92 8.21
CA PRO A 51 -11.24 -6.62 7.91
C PRO A 51 -11.09 -7.48 6.66
N ALA A 52 -11.75 -8.63 6.63
CA ALA A 52 -11.76 -9.49 5.44
C ALA A 52 -12.36 -8.68 4.27
N GLY A 53 -11.52 -8.40 3.28
CA GLY A 53 -11.93 -7.70 2.06
C GLY A 53 -12.74 -8.59 1.12
N GLN A 54 -13.31 -7.97 0.08
CA GLN A 54 -13.95 -8.69 -1.02
C GLN A 54 -12.92 -9.53 -1.78
N GLU A 55 -13.40 -10.41 -2.67
CA GLU A 55 -12.53 -11.25 -3.49
C GLU A 55 -11.50 -10.41 -4.27
N ALA A 56 -10.25 -10.89 -4.32
CA ALA A 56 -9.18 -10.19 -5.01
C ALA A 56 -9.46 -10.15 -6.52
N VAL A 57 -9.32 -8.98 -7.11
CA VAL A 57 -9.54 -8.73 -8.54
C VAL A 57 -8.25 -8.33 -9.27
N LEU A 58 -7.17 -8.13 -8.53
CA LEU A 58 -5.86 -7.70 -9.02
C LEU A 58 -4.79 -8.74 -8.68
N ASP A 59 -3.66 -8.71 -9.41
CA ASP A 59 -2.53 -9.58 -9.14
C ASP A 59 -2.01 -9.41 -7.70
N PRO A 60 -1.62 -10.51 -7.03
CA PRO A 60 -1.19 -10.48 -5.63
C PRO A 60 0.08 -9.66 -5.41
N VAL A 61 0.25 -9.21 -4.18
CA VAL A 61 1.42 -8.43 -3.73
C VAL A 61 2.18 -9.19 -2.67
N ARG A 62 3.49 -9.22 -2.80
CA ARG A 62 4.40 -9.72 -1.78
C ARG A 62 5.05 -8.55 -1.02
N ILE A 63 4.97 -8.57 0.31
CA ILE A 63 5.70 -7.67 1.19
C ILE A 63 6.80 -8.47 1.85
N VAL A 64 8.07 -8.09 1.60
CA VAL A 64 9.22 -8.83 2.10
C VAL A 64 10.06 -7.97 3.03
N ARG A 65 10.47 -8.55 4.16
CA ARG A 65 11.47 -7.96 5.04
C ARG A 65 12.85 -8.21 4.47
N THR A 66 13.58 -7.15 4.11
CA THR A 66 14.93 -7.26 3.52
C THR A 66 15.73 -6.00 3.80
N ARG A 67 17.05 -6.04 3.54
CA ARG A 67 17.90 -4.85 3.59
C ARG A 67 17.78 -4.05 2.31
N ILE A 68 17.56 -2.74 2.43
CA ILE A 68 17.48 -1.79 1.33
C ILE A 68 18.76 -0.96 1.32
N PRO A 69 19.64 -1.10 0.31
CA PRO A 69 20.80 -0.24 0.16
C PRO A 69 20.33 1.21 -0.04
N LEU A 70 20.66 2.08 0.89
CA LEU A 70 20.32 3.49 0.81
C LEU A 70 21.57 4.31 0.45
N PRO A 71 21.43 5.35 -0.39
CA PRO A 71 22.47 6.36 -0.56
C PRO A 71 22.68 7.11 0.77
N ALA A 72 23.72 7.91 0.86
CA ALA A 72 23.88 8.83 1.97
C ALA A 72 22.72 9.83 1.96
N ILE A 73 21.89 9.79 2.99
CA ILE A 73 20.73 10.68 3.16
C ILE A 73 20.89 11.50 4.42
N ASP A 74 20.38 12.72 4.40
CA ASP A 74 20.23 13.50 5.62
C ASP A 74 19.12 12.88 6.49
N ARG A 75 19.51 12.33 7.63
CA ARG A 75 18.59 11.70 8.59
C ARG A 75 17.88 12.72 9.48
N GLY A 76 18.13 14.02 9.29
CA GLY A 76 17.41 15.09 9.98
C GLY A 76 15.97 15.25 9.51
N GLU A 77 15.67 14.85 8.27
CA GLU A 77 14.31 14.88 7.74
C GLU A 77 13.48 13.69 8.25
N PRO A 78 12.24 13.92 8.70
CA PRO A 78 11.37 12.85 9.21
C PRO A 78 10.96 11.85 8.13
N LEU A 79 10.87 12.31 6.88
CA LEU A 79 10.56 11.51 5.69
C LEU A 79 11.40 11.97 4.51
N VAL A 80 12.12 11.03 3.90
CA VAL A 80 12.84 11.23 2.63
C VAL A 80 12.21 10.33 1.58
N SER A 81 11.90 10.89 0.41
CA SER A 81 11.42 10.13 -0.76
C SER A 81 12.47 10.21 -1.87
N ILE A 82 12.92 9.05 -2.34
CA ILE A 82 13.94 8.92 -3.37
C ILE A 82 13.33 8.20 -4.57
N HIS A 83 13.48 8.81 -5.75
CA HIS A 83 13.08 8.21 -7.00
C HIS A 83 14.32 7.88 -7.83
N SER A 84 14.49 6.62 -8.22
CA SER A 84 15.58 6.17 -9.06
C SER A 84 15.05 5.25 -10.16
N GLY A 85 14.97 5.77 -11.36
CA GLY A 85 14.33 5.05 -12.48
C GLY A 85 12.87 4.73 -12.18
N SER A 86 12.54 3.44 -12.15
CA SER A 86 11.19 2.97 -11.79
C SER A 86 11.03 2.71 -10.29
N ASP A 87 12.09 2.76 -9.50
CA ASP A 87 12.07 2.46 -8.08
C ASP A 87 11.68 3.70 -7.27
N GLN A 88 10.83 3.50 -6.30
CA GLN A 88 10.41 4.52 -5.36
C GLN A 88 10.71 4.05 -3.94
N VAL A 89 11.61 4.79 -3.27
CA VAL A 89 12.06 4.48 -1.92
C VAL A 89 11.60 5.59 -0.98
N PHE A 90 11.01 5.18 0.13
CA PHE A 90 10.61 6.06 1.23
C PHE A 90 11.42 5.71 2.47
N VAL A 91 11.93 6.70 3.17
CA VAL A 91 12.67 6.50 4.42
C VAL A 91 12.06 7.36 5.51
N TRP A 92 11.50 6.72 6.53
CA TRP A 92 11.11 7.38 7.77
C TRP A 92 12.20 7.17 8.80
N SER A 93 12.82 8.24 9.28
CA SER A 93 13.96 8.19 10.20
C SER A 93 13.71 7.34 11.45
N MET A 94 12.48 7.35 11.96
CA MET A 94 12.08 6.61 13.16
C MET A 94 11.55 5.19 12.89
N VAL A 95 11.22 4.84 11.65
CA VAL A 95 10.56 3.57 11.33
C VAL A 95 11.45 2.66 10.50
N GLY A 96 12.02 3.16 9.41
CA GLY A 96 12.83 2.38 8.48
C GLY A 96 12.63 2.80 7.03
N ALA A 97 13.09 1.96 6.11
CA ALA A 97 13.00 2.18 4.68
C ALA A 97 12.00 1.23 4.01
N PHE A 98 11.37 1.72 2.96
CA PHE A 98 10.38 1.00 2.16
C PHE A 98 10.68 1.23 0.68
N ARG A 99 10.65 0.18 -0.14
CA ARG A 99 10.84 0.27 -1.58
C ARG A 99 9.68 -0.39 -2.32
N VAL A 100 9.04 0.34 -3.21
CA VAL A 100 8.13 -0.24 -4.20
C VAL A 100 8.98 -0.76 -5.35
N ALA A 101 9.42 -2.02 -5.23
CA ALA A 101 10.38 -2.63 -6.15
C ALA A 101 9.74 -3.01 -7.49
N SER A 102 8.47 -3.42 -7.46
CA SER A 102 7.69 -3.73 -8.68
C SER A 102 6.20 -3.55 -8.42
N ASP A 103 5.38 -3.82 -9.42
CA ASP A 103 3.91 -3.79 -9.33
C ASP A 103 3.36 -4.87 -8.37
N THR A 104 4.19 -5.85 -8.00
CA THR A 104 3.81 -6.98 -7.14
C THR A 104 4.72 -7.16 -5.92
N CYS A 105 5.65 -6.21 -5.67
CA CYS A 105 6.63 -6.36 -4.59
C CYS A 105 6.89 -5.05 -3.85
N ILE A 106 6.72 -5.11 -2.54
CA ILE A 106 7.19 -4.08 -1.59
C ILE A 106 8.28 -4.69 -0.71
N GLU A 107 9.40 -4.01 -0.63
CA GLU A 107 10.49 -4.34 0.28
C GLU A 107 10.46 -3.42 1.49
N VAL A 108 10.74 -3.99 2.67
CA VAL A 108 10.70 -3.28 3.95
C VAL A 108 11.96 -3.56 4.75
N ASP A 109 12.67 -2.52 5.14
CA ASP A 109 13.86 -2.56 6.00
C ASP A 109 13.60 -1.76 7.28
N PRO A 110 12.98 -2.36 8.31
CA PRO A 110 12.67 -1.67 9.54
C PRO A 110 13.95 -1.32 10.32
N ASN A 111 13.93 -0.21 11.03
CA ASN A 111 14.97 0.09 12.01
C ASN A 111 14.97 -0.98 13.13
N PRO A 112 16.13 -1.28 13.74
CA PRO A 112 16.20 -2.23 14.85
C PRO A 112 15.25 -1.88 15.98
N GLY A 113 14.46 -2.86 16.44
CA GLY A 113 13.56 -2.71 17.58
C GLY A 113 12.21 -2.03 17.26
N VAL A 114 11.95 -1.62 16.04
CA VAL A 114 10.65 -1.07 15.64
C VAL A 114 9.64 -2.19 15.48
N SER A 115 8.46 -2.04 16.10
CA SER A 115 7.38 -3.02 16.03
C SER A 115 6.70 -3.00 14.65
N ASP A 116 6.13 -4.13 14.26
CA ASP A 116 5.38 -4.24 13.00
C ASP A 116 4.19 -3.29 12.96
N SER A 117 3.54 -3.01 14.08
CA SER A 117 2.45 -2.03 14.15
C SER A 117 2.88 -0.61 13.76
N LEU A 118 4.11 -0.19 14.08
CA LEU A 118 4.65 1.09 13.63
C LEU A 118 5.07 1.05 12.16
N VAL A 119 5.59 -0.09 11.70
CA VAL A 119 5.94 -0.32 10.28
C VAL A 119 4.69 -0.30 9.40
N ALA A 120 3.59 -0.86 9.88
CA ALA A 120 2.32 -0.91 9.14
C ALA A 120 1.74 0.47 8.81
N LEU A 121 1.97 1.49 9.65
CA LEU A 121 1.40 2.83 9.44
C LEU A 121 1.83 3.46 8.11
N PRO A 122 3.14 3.70 7.82
CA PRO A 122 3.55 4.23 6.53
C PRO A 122 3.30 3.24 5.39
N LEU A 123 3.35 1.93 5.67
CA LEU A 123 3.14 0.88 4.68
C LEU A 123 1.72 0.92 4.14
N LEU A 124 0.70 0.92 5.00
CA LEU A 124 -0.72 0.96 4.61
C LEU A 124 -1.15 2.32 4.04
N GLY A 125 -0.42 3.38 4.32
CA GLY A 125 -0.66 4.72 3.79
C GLY A 125 0.13 5.00 2.51
N THR A 126 1.23 5.73 2.66
CA THR A 126 2.01 6.29 1.55
C THR A 126 2.59 5.22 0.62
N VAL A 127 3.10 4.10 1.17
CA VAL A 127 3.78 3.07 0.36
C VAL A 127 2.77 2.31 -0.51
N PHE A 128 1.61 1.92 0.06
CA PHE A 128 0.54 1.32 -0.73
C PHE A 128 -0.05 2.29 -1.75
N ALA A 129 -0.22 3.57 -1.40
CA ALA A 129 -0.66 4.58 -2.36
C ALA A 129 0.28 4.64 -3.58
N ALA A 130 1.60 4.58 -3.37
CA ALA A 130 2.60 4.55 -4.43
C ALA A 130 2.51 3.28 -5.29
N LEU A 131 2.33 2.11 -4.67
CA LEU A 131 2.12 0.84 -5.38
C LEU A 131 0.87 0.89 -6.26
N LEU A 132 -0.25 1.36 -5.70
CA LEU A 132 -1.53 1.45 -6.42
C LEU A 132 -1.45 2.42 -7.60
N GLN A 133 -0.80 3.58 -7.41
CA GLN A 133 -0.52 4.54 -8.50
C GLN A 133 0.38 3.92 -9.58
N ARG A 134 1.41 3.18 -9.20
CA ARG A 134 2.29 2.46 -10.13
C ARG A 134 1.52 1.44 -10.98
N ARG A 135 0.47 0.83 -10.41
CA ARG A 135 -0.47 -0.08 -11.11
C ARG A 135 -1.48 0.65 -12.01
N GLY A 136 -1.43 1.97 -12.09
CA GLY A 136 -2.32 2.78 -12.90
C GLY A 136 -3.66 3.12 -12.25
N LEU A 137 -3.82 2.82 -10.95
CA LEU A 137 -5.01 3.20 -10.20
C LEU A 137 -4.94 4.70 -9.84
N THR A 138 -6.10 5.33 -9.78
CA THR A 138 -6.21 6.70 -9.27
C THR A 138 -6.37 6.65 -7.76
N VAL A 139 -5.44 7.28 -7.03
CA VAL A 139 -5.40 7.22 -5.56
C VAL A 139 -5.61 8.61 -4.98
N PHE A 140 -6.49 8.69 -3.98
CA PHE A 140 -6.78 9.92 -3.24
C PHE A 140 -6.54 9.74 -1.75
N HIS A 141 -6.06 10.80 -1.10
CA HIS A 141 -6.15 10.92 0.34
C HIS A 141 -7.57 11.36 0.71
N ALA A 142 -8.43 10.38 0.96
CA ALA A 142 -9.88 10.53 1.08
C ALA A 142 -10.45 9.51 2.07
N SER A 143 -11.75 9.65 2.35
CA SER A 143 -12.53 8.60 3.01
C SER A 143 -13.65 8.15 2.06
N ALA A 144 -14.00 6.87 2.06
CA ALA A 144 -15.06 6.32 1.22
C ALA A 144 -16.03 5.47 2.05
N VAL A 145 -17.32 5.69 1.83
CA VAL A 145 -18.42 5.02 2.54
C VAL A 145 -19.41 4.46 1.53
N ASP A 146 -19.90 3.24 1.74
CA ASP A 146 -20.99 2.67 0.97
C ASP A 146 -22.34 3.22 1.50
N ILE A 147 -23.10 3.84 0.62
CA ILE A 147 -24.47 4.29 0.87
C ILE A 147 -25.38 3.63 -0.16
N ALA A 148 -26.15 2.64 0.26
CA ALA A 148 -27.10 1.91 -0.59
C ALA A 148 -26.48 1.32 -1.86
N GLY A 149 -25.29 0.69 -1.75
CA GLY A 149 -24.58 0.05 -2.86
C GLY A 149 -23.82 1.04 -3.76
N ARG A 150 -23.64 2.28 -3.31
CA ARG A 150 -22.90 3.33 -4.04
C ARG A 150 -21.81 3.90 -3.14
N ALA A 151 -20.57 3.93 -3.65
CA ALA A 151 -19.48 4.55 -2.96
C ALA A 151 -19.58 6.08 -2.98
N VAL A 152 -19.58 6.70 -1.80
CA VAL A 152 -19.45 8.15 -1.62
C VAL A 152 -18.04 8.43 -1.15
N VAL A 153 -17.27 9.19 -1.94
CA VAL A 153 -15.89 9.56 -1.65
C VAL A 153 -15.83 10.99 -1.11
N LEU A 154 -15.31 11.13 0.11
CA LEU A 154 -15.17 12.40 0.81
C LEU A 154 -13.77 12.96 0.56
N LEU A 155 -13.67 14.00 -0.27
CA LEU A 155 -12.43 14.69 -0.61
C LEU A 155 -12.29 15.98 0.18
N GLY A 156 -11.05 16.39 0.46
CA GLY A 156 -10.76 17.65 1.14
C GLY A 156 -9.34 17.70 1.68
N HIS A 157 -8.86 18.89 2.03
CA HIS A 157 -7.54 19.08 2.62
C HIS A 157 -7.42 18.36 3.98
N LYS A 158 -6.18 18.19 4.45
CA LYS A 158 -5.93 17.69 5.82
C LYS A 158 -6.67 18.55 6.84
N GLY A 159 -7.39 17.91 7.75
CA GLY A 159 -8.19 18.61 8.76
C GLY A 159 -9.60 19.05 8.30
N ALA A 160 -10.01 18.80 7.05
CA ALA A 160 -11.33 19.16 6.54
C ALA A 160 -12.50 18.31 7.11
N GLY A 161 -12.20 17.36 8.00
CA GLY A 161 -13.23 16.54 8.65
C GLY A 161 -13.68 15.32 7.85
N LYS A 162 -12.92 14.85 6.86
CA LYS A 162 -13.25 13.66 6.03
C LYS A 162 -13.54 12.43 6.89
N SER A 163 -12.58 12.01 7.72
CA SER A 163 -12.73 10.84 8.61
C SER A 163 -13.83 11.06 9.66
N THR A 164 -14.04 12.30 10.13
CA THR A 164 -15.14 12.63 11.05
C THR A 164 -16.48 12.44 10.36
N ALA A 165 -16.63 12.92 9.12
CA ALA A 165 -17.86 12.75 8.34
C ALA A 165 -18.10 11.28 7.98
N ALA A 166 -17.04 10.54 7.60
CA ALA A 166 -17.11 9.09 7.37
C ALA A 166 -17.56 8.36 8.65
N GLY A 167 -16.98 8.69 9.82
CA GLY A 167 -17.37 8.14 11.11
C GLY A 167 -18.83 8.43 11.46
N ALA A 168 -19.34 9.62 11.17
CA ALA A 168 -20.76 9.96 11.37
C ALA A 168 -21.69 9.11 10.47
N LEU A 169 -21.30 8.87 9.21
CA LEU A 169 -22.05 8.01 8.29
C LEU A 169 -22.03 6.55 8.75
N VAL A 170 -20.88 6.07 9.25
CA VAL A 170 -20.77 4.72 9.83
C VAL A 170 -21.66 4.60 11.07
N ALA A 171 -21.69 5.61 11.95
CA ALA A 171 -22.58 5.64 13.10
C ALA A 171 -24.07 5.67 12.70
N ALA A 172 -24.39 6.19 11.50
CA ALA A 172 -25.74 6.16 10.92
C ALA A 172 -26.08 4.81 10.24
N GLY A 173 -25.20 3.82 10.29
CA GLY A 173 -25.43 2.46 9.78
C GLY A 173 -24.88 2.20 8.37
N HIS A 174 -24.08 3.11 7.81
CA HIS A 174 -23.41 2.89 6.53
C HIS A 174 -22.08 2.15 6.70
N THR A 175 -21.57 1.53 5.63
CA THR A 175 -20.35 0.73 5.69
C THR A 175 -19.13 1.54 5.24
N LEU A 176 -18.09 1.61 6.08
CA LEU A 176 -16.81 2.18 5.66
C LEU A 176 -16.17 1.28 4.59
N ILE A 177 -15.75 1.87 3.47
CA ILE A 177 -15.00 1.18 2.42
C ILE A 177 -13.51 1.38 2.64
N ALA A 178 -13.07 2.63 2.80
CA ALA A 178 -11.66 2.99 3.02
C ALA A 178 -11.54 4.33 3.75
N ASP A 179 -10.44 4.51 4.49
CA ASP A 179 -10.04 5.80 5.08
C ASP A 179 -8.55 6.03 4.84
N ASP A 180 -8.13 7.28 4.72
CA ASP A 180 -6.80 7.77 4.37
C ASP A 180 -6.34 7.48 2.93
N VAL A 181 -6.50 6.27 2.42
CA VAL A 181 -6.15 5.88 1.04
C VAL A 181 -7.39 5.31 0.37
N VAL A 182 -7.85 5.96 -0.68
CA VAL A 182 -8.97 5.50 -1.52
C VAL A 182 -8.45 5.26 -2.93
N ALA A 183 -8.54 4.02 -3.39
CA ALA A 183 -8.14 3.63 -4.74
C ALA A 183 -9.35 3.49 -5.66
N LEU A 184 -9.26 4.10 -6.84
CA LEU A 184 -10.28 4.03 -7.88
C LEU A 184 -9.73 3.33 -9.12
N GLU A 185 -10.47 2.36 -9.62
CA GLU A 185 -10.28 1.75 -10.93
C GLU A 185 -11.28 2.38 -11.91
N PHE A 186 -10.75 2.98 -13.00
CA PHE A 186 -11.58 3.46 -14.11
C PHE A 186 -11.62 2.41 -15.20
N ARG A 187 -12.80 1.87 -15.49
CA ARG A 187 -13.04 0.86 -16.53
C ARG A 187 -13.59 1.54 -17.79
N ASP A 188 -13.24 1.02 -18.96
CA ASP A 188 -13.61 1.62 -20.27
C ASP A 188 -15.13 1.77 -20.50
N ASN A 189 -15.96 1.08 -19.75
CA ASN A 189 -17.40 0.95 -20.00
C ASN A 189 -18.30 1.27 -18.80
N GLY A 190 -17.80 1.85 -17.73
CA GLY A 190 -18.60 1.98 -16.53
C GLY A 190 -18.23 3.12 -15.58
N ALA A 191 -18.99 3.18 -14.50
CA ALA A 191 -18.67 4.04 -13.37
C ALA A 191 -17.35 3.57 -12.71
N PRO A 192 -16.54 4.48 -12.15
CA PRO A 192 -15.35 4.12 -11.41
C PRO A 192 -15.69 3.20 -10.24
N LEU A 193 -14.87 2.20 -10.01
CA LEU A 193 -14.97 1.28 -8.89
C LEU A 193 -14.03 1.73 -7.77
N VAL A 194 -14.55 1.89 -6.56
CA VAL A 194 -13.74 2.04 -5.35
C VAL A 194 -13.30 0.66 -4.90
N LEU A 195 -11.99 0.48 -4.74
CA LEU A 195 -11.40 -0.77 -4.24
C LEU A 195 -11.33 -0.72 -2.70
N PRO A 196 -11.92 -1.70 -1.99
CA PRO A 196 -11.92 -1.78 -0.52
C PRO A 196 -10.62 -2.33 0.05
#